data_7c822fcfede076f6c8020f2075d2c278
#
_entry.id   7c822fcfede076f6c8020f2075d2c278
#
_cell.length_a   1.000
_cell.length_b   1.000
_cell.length_c   1.000
_cell.angle_alpha   90.00
_cell.angle_beta   90.00
_cell.angle_gamma   90.00
#
_symmetry.space_group_name_H-M   'P 1'
#
loop_
_entity.id
_entity.type
_entity.pdbx_description
1 polymer ?
#
loop_
_entity_poly.entity_id
_entity_poly.type
_entity_poly.pdbx_seq_one_letter_code
_entity_poly.pdbx_strand_id
1 'polypeptide(L)'
;PFLINGYPMYGIGLHKIEEPEKPFGRHTSQLLKVLAEVYTARLTLEAVNNMNRNTLYDTFIRDSIMGRLEDPDELNRRNQLFPYEEGDHLVAGVIAMKNVNYRTSYLNSCAKELETYWPESGCSVVGCELFWLVNLKDVVAIEFLSEKRQKRFRQWLDAKKASCGFSCAFQSLSDLRKSYQQAKTTLHYGLIHDFDNGARVFNYFDHFDWQLVEMASAMTDLSSLIHPAIHTLINFDRQHN
;
A
#
# COMPACT_ATOMS: atom_id res chain seq x y z
N PRO A 1 -20.21 -21.90 -4.03
CA PRO A 1 -19.85 -21.19 -2.81
C PRO A 1 -21.11 -20.53 -2.25
N PHE A 2 -21.44 -20.80 -0.99
CA PHE A 2 -22.51 -20.12 -0.28
C PHE A 2 -21.90 -18.90 0.40
N LEU A 3 -22.59 -17.75 0.36
CA LEU A 3 -22.18 -16.55 1.06
C LEU A 3 -22.95 -16.46 2.39
N ILE A 4 -22.25 -16.37 3.52
CA ILE A 4 -22.84 -16.00 4.81
C ILE A 4 -22.20 -14.67 5.22
N ASN A 5 -23.03 -13.65 5.41
CA ASN A 5 -22.60 -12.29 5.74
C ASN A 5 -21.58 -11.69 4.73
N GLY A 6 -21.68 -12.07 3.45
CA GLY A 6 -20.77 -11.58 2.39
C GLY A 6 -19.44 -12.33 2.26
N TYR A 7 -19.21 -13.39 3.04
CA TYR A 7 -18.01 -14.22 2.95
C TYR A 7 -18.26 -15.51 2.20
N PRO A 8 -17.34 -15.93 1.27
CA PRO A 8 -17.49 -17.20 0.58
C PRO A 8 -17.31 -18.36 1.55
N MET A 9 -18.33 -19.20 1.63
CA MET A 9 -18.26 -20.46 2.37
C MET A 9 -17.87 -21.58 1.42
N TYR A 10 -16.83 -22.32 1.76
CA TYR A 10 -16.42 -23.52 1.04
C TYR A 10 -17.10 -24.74 1.64
N GLY A 11 -17.79 -25.51 0.81
CA GLY A 11 -18.37 -26.79 1.22
C GLY A 11 -17.35 -27.92 1.08
N ILE A 12 -17.26 -28.79 2.08
CA ILE A 12 -16.53 -30.07 1.97
C ILE A 12 -17.53 -31.09 1.43
N GLY A 13 -17.25 -31.61 0.23
CA GLY A 13 -18.01 -32.70 -0.38
C GLY A 13 -17.22 -34.00 -0.35
N LEU A 14 -17.84 -35.10 0.03
CA LEU A 14 -17.30 -36.45 -0.17
C LEU A 14 -17.96 -37.07 -1.39
N HIS A 15 -17.15 -37.57 -2.33
CA HIS A 15 -17.59 -38.36 -3.45
C HIS A 15 -17.40 -39.86 -3.17
N LYS A 16 -18.49 -40.61 -3.35
CA LYS A 16 -18.47 -42.07 -3.35
C LYS A 16 -18.04 -42.54 -4.73
N ILE A 17 -16.94 -43.26 -4.83
CA ILE A 17 -16.36 -43.67 -6.12
C ILE A 17 -16.98 -45.03 -6.58
N GLU A 18 -17.26 -45.92 -5.66
CA GLU A 18 -17.72 -47.31 -5.99
C GLU A 18 -19.22 -47.47 -6.13
N GLU A 19 -20.03 -46.69 -5.43
CA GLU A 19 -21.52 -46.82 -5.45
C GLU A 19 -22.15 -45.42 -5.28
N PRO A 20 -22.18 -44.61 -6.33
CA PRO A 20 -22.62 -43.19 -6.22
C PRO A 20 -24.09 -43.03 -5.85
N GLU A 21 -24.95 -44.03 -6.12
CA GLU A 21 -26.38 -43.94 -5.88
C GLU A 21 -26.82 -44.31 -4.45
N LYS A 22 -25.92 -44.92 -3.66
CA LYS A 22 -26.25 -45.29 -2.27
C LYS A 22 -26.02 -44.15 -1.31
N PRO A 23 -26.94 -43.86 -0.38
CA PRO A 23 -26.72 -42.83 0.63
C PRO A 23 -25.55 -43.18 1.54
N PHE A 24 -24.86 -42.14 2.02
CA PHE A 24 -23.78 -42.30 3.00
C PHE A 24 -24.31 -42.90 4.30
N GLY A 25 -23.57 -43.82 4.89
CA GLY A 25 -23.92 -44.40 6.18
C GLY A 25 -23.95 -43.37 7.31
N ARG A 26 -24.65 -43.65 8.40
CA ARG A 26 -24.78 -42.77 9.58
C ARG A 26 -23.43 -42.28 10.11
N HIS A 27 -22.42 -43.14 10.18
CA HIS A 27 -21.08 -42.79 10.64
C HIS A 27 -20.39 -41.78 9.73
N THR A 28 -20.54 -41.89 8.43
CA THR A 28 -19.97 -40.94 7.45
C THR A 28 -20.62 -39.57 7.58
N SER A 29 -21.95 -39.53 7.78
CA SER A 29 -22.68 -38.28 8.00
C SER A 29 -22.28 -37.60 9.32
N GLN A 30 -22.01 -38.38 10.38
CA GLN A 30 -21.51 -37.83 11.65
C GLN A 30 -20.08 -37.30 11.51
N LEU A 31 -19.21 -38.05 10.82
CA LEU A 31 -17.83 -37.61 10.56
C LEU A 31 -17.79 -36.30 9.75
N LEU A 32 -18.66 -36.18 8.74
CA LEU A 32 -18.80 -34.94 7.96
C LEU A 32 -19.24 -33.76 8.83
N LYS A 33 -20.17 -33.97 9.76
CA LYS A 33 -20.57 -32.92 10.71
C LYS A 33 -19.42 -32.47 11.55
N VAL A 34 -18.68 -33.39 12.17
CA VAL A 34 -17.54 -33.05 13.00
C VAL A 34 -16.44 -32.34 12.20
N LEU A 35 -16.13 -32.81 10.99
CA LEU A 35 -15.18 -32.14 10.10
C LEU A 35 -15.64 -30.73 9.73
N ALA A 36 -16.91 -30.52 9.43
CA ALA A 36 -17.46 -29.20 9.11
C ALA A 36 -17.39 -28.26 10.32
N GLU A 37 -17.68 -28.75 11.53
CA GLU A 37 -17.57 -27.96 12.78
C GLU A 37 -16.12 -27.56 13.06
N VAL A 38 -15.17 -28.50 12.98
CA VAL A 38 -13.73 -28.23 13.17
C VAL A 38 -13.22 -27.22 12.13
N TYR A 39 -13.60 -27.40 10.87
CA TYR A 39 -13.18 -26.51 9.80
C TYR A 39 -13.78 -25.10 9.97
N THR A 40 -15.05 -25.01 10.35
CA THR A 40 -15.72 -23.74 10.66
C THR A 40 -15.07 -23.04 11.84
N ALA A 41 -14.76 -23.76 12.91
CA ALA A 41 -14.07 -23.22 14.09
C ALA A 41 -12.67 -22.69 13.71
N ARG A 42 -11.93 -23.42 12.88
CA ARG A 42 -10.60 -23.00 12.39
C ARG A 42 -10.70 -21.73 11.54
N LEU A 43 -11.64 -21.68 10.57
CA LEU A 43 -11.84 -20.48 9.74
C LEU A 43 -12.26 -19.27 10.57
N THR A 44 -13.10 -19.48 11.60
CA THR A 44 -13.50 -18.40 12.50
C THR A 44 -12.30 -17.88 13.30
N LEU A 45 -11.48 -18.78 13.81
CA LEU A 45 -10.26 -18.41 14.55
C LEU A 45 -9.25 -17.66 13.66
N GLU A 46 -9.05 -18.13 12.42
CA GLU A 46 -8.19 -17.45 11.44
C GLU A 46 -8.75 -16.05 11.09
N ALA A 47 -10.07 -15.92 10.93
CA ALA A 47 -10.70 -14.63 10.65
C ALA A 47 -10.54 -13.64 11.81
N VAL A 48 -10.73 -14.10 13.06
CA VAL A 48 -10.52 -13.28 14.27
C VAL A 48 -9.05 -12.87 14.42
N ASN A 49 -8.13 -13.79 14.21
CA ASN A 49 -6.70 -13.49 14.27
C ASN A 49 -6.28 -12.48 13.19
N ASN A 50 -6.80 -12.61 11.98
CA ASN A 50 -6.54 -11.65 10.89
C ASN A 50 -7.16 -10.28 11.18
N MET A 51 -8.38 -10.22 11.76
CA MET A 51 -8.97 -8.94 12.20
C MET A 51 -8.11 -8.26 13.27
N ASN A 52 -7.68 -8.99 14.27
CA ASN A 52 -6.83 -8.45 15.33
C ASN A 52 -5.47 -7.97 14.77
N ARG A 53 -4.87 -8.75 13.87
CA ARG A 53 -3.61 -8.38 13.21
C ARG A 53 -3.75 -7.11 12.39
N ASN A 54 -4.81 -6.97 11.60
CA ASN A 54 -5.05 -5.78 10.79
C ASN A 54 -5.27 -4.54 11.67
N THR A 55 -6.00 -4.68 12.78
CA THR A 55 -6.21 -3.57 13.72
C THR A 55 -4.90 -3.12 14.38
N LEU A 56 -4.04 -4.07 14.78
CA LEU A 56 -2.73 -3.76 15.35
C LEU A 56 -1.81 -3.13 14.30
N TYR A 57 -1.85 -3.61 13.07
CA TYR A 57 -1.12 -3.04 11.95
C TYR A 57 -1.54 -1.59 11.68
N ASP A 58 -2.84 -1.34 11.53
CA ASP A 58 -3.36 -0.01 11.27
C ASP A 58 -2.99 0.98 12.39
N THR A 59 -3.06 0.53 13.64
CA THR A 59 -2.67 1.35 14.79
C THR A 59 -1.19 1.67 14.77
N PHE A 60 -0.35 0.66 14.51
CA PHE A 60 1.09 0.84 14.42
C PHE A 60 1.48 1.82 13.31
N ILE A 61 0.97 1.60 12.08
CA ILE A 61 1.26 2.48 10.94
C ILE A 61 0.85 3.91 11.25
N ARG A 62 -0.35 4.09 11.80
CA ARG A 62 -0.87 5.42 12.14
C ARG A 62 -0.04 6.11 13.21
N ASP A 63 0.33 5.39 14.28
CA ASP A 63 1.14 5.93 15.36
C ASP A 63 2.57 6.27 14.89
N SER A 64 3.16 5.44 14.04
CA SER A 64 4.49 5.69 13.43
C SER A 64 4.47 6.92 12.53
N ILE A 65 3.48 7.03 11.63
CA ILE A 65 3.33 8.19 10.73
C ILE A 65 3.10 9.48 11.51
N MET A 66 2.31 9.42 12.60
CA MET A 66 2.02 10.57 13.47
C MET A 66 3.19 10.94 14.40
N GLY A 67 4.27 10.16 14.42
CA GLY A 67 5.41 10.38 15.32
C GLY A 67 5.09 10.13 16.79
N ARG A 68 4.15 9.23 17.08
CA ARG A 68 3.79 8.82 18.45
C ARG A 68 4.62 7.65 18.94
N LEU A 69 5.30 6.95 18.03
CA LEU A 69 6.18 5.83 18.30
C LEU A 69 7.62 6.28 18.01
N GLU A 70 8.27 6.82 19.02
CA GLU A 70 9.67 7.26 18.95
C GLU A 70 10.60 6.31 19.75
N ASP A 71 10.04 5.44 20.59
CA ASP A 71 10.80 4.49 21.38
C ASP A 71 11.26 3.30 20.51
N PRO A 72 12.58 3.10 20.33
CA PRO A 72 13.14 1.99 19.54
C PRO A 72 12.72 0.62 20.08
N ASP A 73 12.58 0.45 21.39
CA ASP A 73 12.23 -0.83 22.01
C ASP A 73 10.76 -1.19 21.73
N GLU A 74 9.89 -0.19 21.71
CA GLU A 74 8.48 -0.40 21.34
C GLU A 74 8.34 -0.67 19.84
N LEU A 75 9.12 0.01 18.98
CA LEU A 75 9.20 -0.29 17.56
C LEU A 75 9.65 -1.73 17.32
N ASN A 76 10.70 -2.17 17.98
CA ASN A 76 11.21 -3.54 17.84
C ASN A 76 10.22 -4.60 18.34
N ARG A 77 9.50 -4.34 19.44
CA ARG A 77 8.44 -5.24 19.91
C ARG A 77 7.31 -5.37 18.91
N ARG A 78 6.91 -4.26 18.29
CA ARG A 78 5.83 -4.25 17.31
C ARG A 78 6.28 -4.77 15.94
N ASN A 79 7.56 -4.67 15.60
CA ASN A 79 8.13 -5.31 14.39
C ASN A 79 7.87 -6.81 14.33
N GLN A 80 7.82 -7.50 15.46
CA GLN A 80 7.53 -8.94 15.52
C GLN A 80 6.09 -9.28 15.05
N LEU A 81 5.21 -8.28 14.95
CA LEU A 81 3.85 -8.46 14.44
C LEU A 81 3.79 -8.43 12.89
N PHE A 82 4.89 -8.04 12.25
CA PHE A 82 4.96 -7.88 10.79
C PHE A 82 5.78 -8.98 10.13
N PRO A 83 5.42 -9.38 8.92
CA PRO A 83 6.16 -10.38 8.14
C PRO A 83 7.40 -9.78 7.46
N TYR A 84 8.12 -8.88 8.14
CA TYR A 84 9.35 -8.27 7.62
C TYR A 84 10.53 -8.88 8.36
N GLU A 85 11.54 -9.28 7.60
CA GLU A 85 12.80 -9.78 8.13
C GLU A 85 13.84 -8.66 8.17
N GLU A 86 14.82 -8.80 9.04
CA GLU A 86 15.94 -7.86 9.10
C GLU A 86 16.71 -7.89 7.76
N GLY A 87 16.88 -6.75 7.14
CA GLY A 87 17.50 -6.63 5.82
C GLY A 87 16.53 -6.54 4.65
N ASP A 88 15.24 -6.76 4.86
CA ASP A 88 14.22 -6.54 3.83
C ASP A 88 14.21 -5.07 3.36
N HIS A 89 14.03 -4.86 2.06
CA HIS A 89 13.82 -3.55 1.49
C HIS A 89 12.33 -3.23 1.43
N LEU A 90 11.94 -2.18 2.12
CA LEU A 90 10.57 -1.68 2.20
C LEU A 90 10.42 -0.43 1.34
N VAL A 91 9.26 -0.26 0.73
CA VAL A 91 8.87 0.97 0.03
C VAL A 91 7.51 1.40 0.53
N ALA A 92 7.39 2.67 0.86
CA ALA A 92 6.11 3.29 1.22
C ALA A 92 5.45 3.86 -0.03
N GLY A 93 4.18 3.54 -0.24
CA GLY A 93 3.32 4.14 -1.26
C GLY A 93 2.19 4.95 -0.60
N VAL A 94 1.88 6.10 -1.16
CA VAL A 94 0.67 6.86 -0.82
C VAL A 94 -0.21 6.91 -2.05
N ILE A 95 -1.45 6.45 -1.90
CA ILE A 95 -2.43 6.36 -2.99
C ILE A 95 -3.56 7.32 -2.71
N ALA A 96 -3.74 8.30 -3.59
CA ALA A 96 -4.88 9.21 -3.57
C ALA A 96 -5.84 8.91 -4.71
N MET A 97 -7.14 9.03 -4.41
CA MET A 97 -8.21 8.86 -5.39
C MET A 97 -8.80 10.22 -5.76
N LYS A 98 -9.13 10.40 -7.03
CA LYS A 98 -9.56 11.69 -7.58
C LYS A 98 -10.86 12.26 -6.94
N ASN A 99 -11.73 11.41 -6.39
CA ASN A 99 -12.96 11.82 -5.73
C ASN A 99 -12.80 11.77 -4.21
N VAL A 100 -12.70 12.93 -3.59
CA VAL A 100 -12.45 13.15 -2.15
C VAL A 100 -13.55 12.60 -1.22
N ASN A 101 -14.71 12.20 -1.76
CA ASN A 101 -15.88 11.80 -0.97
C ASN A 101 -16.01 10.29 -0.75
N TYR A 102 -14.93 9.53 -0.88
CA TYR A 102 -14.97 8.11 -0.59
C TYR A 102 -15.12 7.85 0.91
N ARG A 103 -16.15 7.07 1.24
CA ARG A 103 -16.34 6.59 2.61
C ARG A 103 -15.18 5.70 3.01
N THR A 104 -14.77 5.75 4.25
CA THR A 104 -13.72 4.89 4.83
C THR A 104 -13.91 3.40 4.48
N SER A 105 -15.17 2.94 4.41
CA SER A 105 -15.51 1.57 3.98
C SER A 105 -15.03 1.23 2.56
N TYR A 106 -15.09 2.19 1.63
CA TYR A 106 -14.59 1.99 0.28
C TYR A 106 -13.06 1.92 0.25
N LEU A 107 -12.39 2.81 0.98
CA LEU A 107 -10.93 2.78 1.10
C LEU A 107 -10.45 1.46 1.73
N ASN A 108 -11.13 0.99 2.77
CA ASN A 108 -10.83 -0.32 3.37
C ASN A 108 -11.03 -1.48 2.38
N SER A 109 -12.03 -1.41 1.50
CA SER A 109 -12.20 -2.40 0.44
C SER A 109 -11.04 -2.37 -0.57
N CYS A 110 -10.59 -1.17 -0.96
CA CYS A 110 -9.44 -0.99 -1.85
C CYS A 110 -8.14 -1.49 -1.21
N ALA A 111 -7.95 -1.25 0.10
CA ALA A 111 -6.81 -1.77 0.85
C ALA A 111 -6.75 -3.30 0.79
N LYS A 112 -7.86 -3.97 1.06
CA LYS A 112 -7.96 -5.45 0.98
C LYS A 112 -7.72 -5.99 -0.43
N GLU A 113 -8.20 -5.28 -1.46
CA GLU A 113 -7.89 -5.66 -2.84
C GLU A 113 -6.38 -5.61 -3.11
N LEU A 114 -5.67 -4.56 -2.66
CA LEU A 114 -4.23 -4.43 -2.81
C LEU A 114 -3.49 -5.57 -2.09
N GLU A 115 -3.84 -5.86 -0.85
CA GLU A 115 -3.24 -6.97 -0.08
C GLU A 115 -3.48 -8.34 -0.73
N THR A 116 -4.62 -8.52 -1.41
CA THR A 116 -4.89 -9.74 -2.17
C THR A 116 -3.97 -9.88 -3.39
N TYR A 117 -3.65 -8.77 -4.05
CA TYR A 117 -2.72 -8.77 -5.19
C TYR A 117 -1.26 -8.85 -4.78
N TRP A 118 -0.92 -8.33 -3.59
CA TRP A 118 0.44 -8.30 -3.01
C TRP A 118 0.42 -8.79 -1.56
N PRO A 119 0.44 -10.11 -1.35
CA PRO A 119 0.37 -10.69 -0.01
C PRO A 119 1.52 -10.29 0.92
N GLU A 120 2.67 -9.89 0.34
CA GLU A 120 3.84 -9.40 1.09
C GLU A 120 3.73 -7.90 1.43
N SER A 121 2.58 -7.29 1.25
CA SER A 121 2.34 -5.87 1.55
C SER A 121 1.31 -5.69 2.64
N GLY A 122 1.31 -4.51 3.25
CA GLY A 122 0.26 -4.08 4.17
C GLY A 122 -0.31 -2.73 3.72
N CYS A 123 -1.61 -2.58 3.82
CA CYS A 123 -2.29 -1.36 3.43
C CYS A 123 -3.13 -0.81 4.59
N SER A 124 -3.05 0.48 4.85
CA SER A 124 -3.78 1.17 5.91
C SER A 124 -4.46 2.44 5.39
N VAL A 125 -5.61 2.79 5.95
CA VAL A 125 -6.30 4.05 5.62
C VAL A 125 -5.81 5.16 6.54
N VAL A 126 -5.20 6.19 5.94
CA VAL A 126 -4.68 7.36 6.65
C VAL A 126 -5.39 8.61 6.13
N GLY A 127 -6.37 9.11 6.89
CA GLY A 127 -7.24 10.20 6.43
C GLY A 127 -8.09 9.80 5.23
N CYS A 128 -7.88 10.44 4.09
CA CYS A 128 -8.57 10.17 2.82
C CYS A 128 -7.69 9.42 1.80
N GLU A 129 -6.54 8.95 2.22
CA GLU A 129 -5.52 8.29 1.39
C GLU A 129 -5.30 6.85 1.86
N LEU A 130 -4.80 6.00 0.96
CA LEU A 130 -4.29 4.69 1.33
C LEU A 130 -2.77 4.80 1.52
N PHE A 131 -2.29 4.37 2.66
CA PHE A 131 -0.88 4.10 2.87
C PHE A 131 -0.61 2.64 2.55
N TRP A 132 0.37 2.37 1.71
CA TRP A 132 0.72 1.04 1.24
C TRP A 132 2.20 0.76 1.49
N LEU A 133 2.49 -0.21 2.36
CA LEU A 133 3.84 -0.65 2.65
C LEU A 133 4.12 -1.94 1.90
N VAL A 134 5.09 -1.90 0.99
CA VAL A 134 5.47 -3.03 0.14
C VAL A 134 6.82 -3.58 0.59
N ASN A 135 6.88 -4.88 0.84
CA ASN A 135 8.14 -5.57 1.06
C ASN A 135 8.69 -6.05 -0.29
N LEU A 136 9.83 -5.52 -0.69
CA LEU A 136 10.55 -5.89 -1.92
C LEU A 136 11.57 -7.01 -1.66
N LYS A 137 11.71 -7.46 -0.41
CA LYS A 137 12.74 -8.38 0.07
C LYS A 137 14.14 -7.82 -0.24
N ASP A 138 14.92 -8.51 -1.03
CA ASP A 138 16.28 -8.17 -1.43
C ASP A 138 16.37 -7.20 -2.62
N VAL A 139 15.24 -6.70 -3.13
CA VAL A 139 15.17 -5.80 -4.29
C VAL A 139 15.08 -4.35 -3.85
N VAL A 140 16.00 -3.51 -4.29
CA VAL A 140 16.10 -2.09 -3.87
C VAL A 140 15.14 -1.12 -4.55
N ALA A 141 14.38 -1.54 -5.57
CA ALA A 141 13.49 -0.63 -6.30
C ALA A 141 12.22 -1.31 -6.78
N ILE A 142 11.11 -0.58 -6.70
CA ILE A 142 9.80 -1.07 -7.13
C ILE A 142 9.74 -1.35 -8.65
N GLU A 143 10.64 -0.76 -9.42
CA GLU A 143 10.79 -0.99 -10.86
C GLU A 143 11.13 -2.43 -11.20
N PHE A 144 11.73 -3.17 -10.26
CA PHE A 144 12.02 -4.60 -10.39
C PHE A 144 10.81 -5.51 -10.11
N LEU A 145 9.66 -4.97 -9.75
CA LEU A 145 8.45 -5.77 -9.79
C LEU A 145 8.24 -6.28 -11.21
N SER A 146 7.89 -7.56 -11.34
CA SER A 146 7.66 -8.14 -12.66
C SER A 146 6.69 -7.28 -13.47
N GLU A 147 6.92 -7.15 -14.80
CA GLU A 147 6.06 -6.36 -15.70
C GLU A 147 4.56 -6.68 -15.53
N LYS A 148 4.26 -7.95 -15.25
CA LYS A 148 2.89 -8.40 -14.99
C LYS A 148 2.30 -7.75 -13.73
N ARG A 149 3.08 -7.61 -12.65
CA ARG A 149 2.64 -6.95 -11.40
C ARG A 149 2.47 -5.46 -11.63
N GLN A 150 3.42 -4.80 -12.29
CA GLN A 150 3.32 -3.38 -12.63
C GLN A 150 2.11 -3.09 -13.51
N LYS A 151 1.87 -3.89 -14.55
CA LYS A 151 0.69 -3.75 -15.41
C LYS A 151 -0.61 -3.90 -14.65
N ARG A 152 -0.71 -4.89 -13.75
CA ARG A 152 -1.89 -5.08 -12.89
C ARG A 152 -2.12 -3.88 -11.96
N PHE A 153 -1.06 -3.36 -11.37
CA PHE A 153 -1.16 -2.20 -10.49
C PHE A 153 -1.63 -0.96 -11.24
N ARG A 154 -1.06 -0.67 -12.41
CA ARG A 154 -1.51 0.45 -13.26
C ARG A 154 -2.98 0.29 -13.65
N GLN A 155 -3.40 -0.89 -14.08
CA GLN A 155 -4.80 -1.18 -14.40
C GLN A 155 -5.73 -0.96 -13.20
N TRP A 156 -5.28 -1.36 -12.00
CA TRP A 156 -6.05 -1.14 -10.77
C TRP A 156 -6.16 0.36 -10.46
N LEU A 157 -5.06 1.13 -10.56
CA LEU A 157 -5.07 2.59 -10.38
C LEU A 157 -6.01 3.28 -11.36
N ASP A 158 -5.98 2.88 -12.63
CA ASP A 158 -6.87 3.43 -13.67
C ASP A 158 -8.34 3.14 -13.35
N ALA A 159 -8.67 1.89 -12.99
CA ALA A 159 -10.04 1.50 -12.62
C ALA A 159 -10.57 2.27 -11.41
N LYS A 160 -9.70 2.58 -10.43
CA LYS A 160 -10.05 3.34 -9.22
C LYS A 160 -9.93 4.86 -9.42
N LYS A 161 -9.44 5.32 -10.57
CA LYS A 161 -9.07 6.73 -10.83
C LYS A 161 -8.15 7.27 -9.75
N ALA A 162 -7.15 6.46 -9.40
CA ALA A 162 -6.18 6.71 -8.35
C ALA A 162 -4.80 6.99 -8.92
N SER A 163 -3.96 7.65 -8.14
CA SER A 163 -2.54 7.84 -8.42
C SER A 163 -1.73 7.47 -7.18
N CYS A 164 -0.51 7.00 -7.38
CA CYS A 164 0.37 6.54 -6.31
C CYS A 164 1.73 7.22 -6.40
N GLY A 165 2.21 7.76 -5.28
CA GLY A 165 3.58 8.22 -5.10
C GLY A 165 4.34 7.24 -4.21
N PHE A 166 5.57 6.91 -4.59
CA PHE A 166 6.45 6.00 -3.85
C PHE A 166 7.62 6.73 -3.22
N SER A 167 8.03 6.28 -2.03
CA SER A 167 9.26 6.69 -1.37
C SER A 167 10.49 6.02 -1.98
N CYS A 168 11.68 6.44 -1.54
CA CYS A 168 12.87 5.60 -1.64
C CYS A 168 12.69 4.32 -0.84
N ALA A 169 13.44 3.27 -1.20
CA ALA A 169 13.51 2.06 -0.40
C ALA A 169 14.21 2.34 0.93
N PHE A 170 13.77 1.66 1.99
CA PHE A 170 14.32 1.75 3.34
C PHE A 170 14.31 0.37 4.00
N GLN A 171 15.08 0.18 5.06
CA GLN A 171 15.23 -1.12 5.75
C GLN A 171 14.75 -1.10 7.20
N SER A 172 14.57 0.09 7.77
CA SER A 172 14.15 0.22 9.16
C SER A 172 12.76 0.82 9.27
N LEU A 173 11.89 0.22 10.07
CA LEU A 173 10.56 0.79 10.36
C LEU A 173 10.63 2.12 11.13
N SER A 174 11.78 2.47 11.73
CA SER A 174 12.02 3.83 12.26
C SER A 174 11.98 4.91 11.17
N ASP A 175 12.28 4.55 9.92
CA ASP A 175 12.21 5.46 8.77
C ASP A 175 10.79 5.59 8.17
N LEU A 176 9.81 4.87 8.72
CA LEU A 176 8.46 4.81 8.15
C LEU A 176 7.81 6.19 8.00
N ARG A 177 7.94 7.05 9.02
CA ARG A 177 7.42 8.42 8.98
C ARG A 177 8.06 9.24 7.86
N LYS A 178 9.38 9.17 7.73
CA LYS A 178 10.14 9.85 6.66
C LYS A 178 9.71 9.33 5.28
N SER A 179 9.61 8.02 5.14
CA SER A 179 9.22 7.37 3.89
C SER A 179 7.78 7.69 3.49
N TYR A 180 6.86 7.77 4.47
CA TYR A 180 5.49 8.25 4.23
C TYR A 180 5.49 9.69 3.70
N GLN A 181 6.26 10.58 4.31
CA GLN A 181 6.37 11.97 3.86
C GLN A 181 6.96 12.05 2.45
N GLN A 182 8.01 11.28 2.15
CA GLN A 182 8.57 11.18 0.80
C GLN A 182 7.51 10.73 -0.22
N ALA A 183 6.79 9.65 0.06
CA ALA A 183 5.76 9.14 -0.83
C ALA A 183 4.62 10.16 -1.07
N LYS A 184 4.24 10.88 -0.02
CA LYS A 184 3.21 11.93 -0.10
C LYS A 184 3.68 13.13 -0.94
N THR A 185 4.92 13.56 -0.74
CA THR A 185 5.54 14.63 -1.52
C THR A 185 5.68 14.22 -2.99
N THR A 186 6.12 12.98 -3.25
CA THR A 186 6.20 12.42 -4.60
C THR A 186 4.85 12.42 -5.31
N LEU A 187 3.80 11.98 -4.60
CA LEU A 187 2.44 12.02 -5.15
C LEU A 187 2.00 13.45 -5.48
N HIS A 188 2.29 14.41 -4.59
CA HIS A 188 1.95 15.81 -4.78
C HIS A 188 2.59 16.39 -6.05
N TYR A 189 3.90 16.23 -6.21
CA TYR A 189 4.61 16.73 -7.40
C TYR A 189 4.24 15.98 -8.67
N GLY A 190 4.07 14.66 -8.59
CA GLY A 190 3.61 13.88 -9.73
C GLY A 190 2.24 14.32 -10.24
N LEU A 191 1.32 14.66 -9.33
CA LEU A 191 0.00 15.20 -9.72
C LEU A 191 0.07 16.59 -10.33
N ILE A 192 1.05 17.41 -9.96
CA ILE A 192 1.23 18.75 -10.51
C ILE A 192 1.91 18.70 -11.89
N HIS A 193 2.95 17.89 -12.04
CA HIS A 193 3.83 17.97 -13.21
C HIS A 193 3.54 16.91 -14.28
N ASP A 194 3.11 15.70 -13.89
CA ASP A 194 2.99 14.56 -14.80
C ASP A 194 1.56 14.03 -14.96
N PHE A 195 0.60 14.60 -14.26
CA PHE A 195 -0.77 14.09 -14.31
C PHE A 195 -1.39 14.19 -15.71
N ASP A 196 -1.12 15.27 -16.45
CA ASP A 196 -1.63 15.50 -17.80
C ASP A 196 -1.04 14.53 -18.82
N ASN A 197 0.14 13.95 -18.51
CA ASN A 197 0.80 12.91 -19.32
C ASN A 197 0.17 11.52 -19.09
N GLY A 198 -0.89 11.41 -18.29
CA GLY A 198 -1.56 10.14 -17.98
C GLY A 198 -0.81 9.23 -17.00
N ALA A 199 0.28 9.72 -16.40
CA ALA A 199 1.01 8.99 -15.38
C ALA A 199 0.13 8.78 -14.12
N ARG A 200 0.22 7.59 -13.53
CA ARG A 200 -0.49 7.22 -12.31
C ARG A 200 0.44 6.75 -11.19
N VAL A 201 1.68 6.48 -11.53
CA VAL A 201 2.73 6.02 -10.61
C VAL A 201 3.88 6.98 -10.70
N PHE A 202 4.26 7.53 -9.56
CA PHE A 202 5.32 8.52 -9.43
C PHE A 202 6.38 7.97 -8.47
N ASN A 203 7.66 8.05 -8.85
CA ASN A 203 8.77 7.64 -8.01
C ASN A 203 9.47 8.86 -7.43
N TYR A 204 10.05 8.71 -6.24
CA TYR A 204 10.65 9.83 -5.51
C TYR A 204 11.74 10.56 -6.31
N PHE A 205 12.62 9.82 -6.96
CA PHE A 205 13.74 10.43 -7.70
C PHE A 205 13.31 11.17 -8.97
N ASP A 206 12.16 10.85 -9.55
CA ASP A 206 11.65 11.51 -10.75
C ASP A 206 11.19 12.96 -10.45
N HIS A 207 10.98 13.29 -9.17
CA HIS A 207 10.47 14.60 -8.72
C HIS A 207 11.34 15.26 -7.64
N PHE A 208 12.53 14.71 -7.39
CA PHE A 208 13.40 15.19 -6.32
C PHE A 208 13.93 16.61 -6.56
N ASP A 209 14.18 16.96 -7.80
CA ASP A 209 14.63 18.30 -8.22
C ASP A 209 13.61 19.38 -7.86
N TRP A 210 12.31 19.12 -8.10
CA TRP A 210 11.24 20.03 -7.70
C TRP A 210 11.18 20.24 -6.19
N GLN A 211 11.34 19.18 -5.43
CA GLN A 211 11.40 19.29 -3.96
C GLN A 211 12.59 20.14 -3.51
N LEU A 212 13.76 19.97 -4.12
CA LEU A 212 14.94 20.80 -3.81
C LEU A 212 14.69 22.28 -4.13
N VAL A 213 14.08 22.56 -5.27
CA VAL A 213 13.74 23.95 -5.67
C VAL A 213 12.76 24.57 -4.67
N GLU A 214 11.73 23.85 -4.23
CA GLU A 214 10.77 24.38 -3.26
C GLU A 214 11.42 24.59 -1.89
N MET A 215 12.24 23.66 -1.41
CA MET A 215 12.99 23.83 -0.16
C MET A 215 13.94 25.03 -0.25
N ALA A 216 14.64 25.19 -1.36
CA ALA A 216 15.54 26.34 -1.57
C ALA A 216 14.75 27.65 -1.61
N SER A 217 13.58 27.68 -2.26
CA SER A 217 12.72 28.87 -2.33
C SER A 217 12.15 29.29 -0.96
N ALA A 218 11.93 28.33 -0.07
CA ALA A 218 11.49 28.60 1.30
C ALA A 218 12.61 29.15 2.19
N MET A 219 13.88 28.88 1.84
CA MET A 219 15.04 29.31 2.63
C MET A 219 15.68 30.59 2.13
N THR A 220 15.57 30.88 0.83
CA THR A 220 16.21 32.06 0.20
C THR A 220 15.45 32.50 -1.02
N ASP A 221 15.66 33.75 -1.43
CA ASP A 221 15.17 34.23 -2.72
C ASP A 221 15.90 33.52 -3.86
N LEU A 222 15.16 32.70 -4.63
CA LEU A 222 15.73 31.95 -5.76
C LEU A 222 16.40 32.85 -6.80
N SER A 223 15.99 34.13 -6.89
CA SER A 223 16.65 35.08 -7.79
C SER A 223 18.13 35.29 -7.46
N SER A 224 18.49 35.15 -6.18
CA SER A 224 19.87 35.25 -5.72
C SER A 224 20.75 34.05 -6.11
N LEU A 225 20.12 32.90 -6.46
CA LEU A 225 20.83 31.69 -6.89
C LEU A 225 21.01 31.64 -8.42
N ILE A 226 20.32 32.52 -9.16
CA ILE A 226 20.41 32.55 -10.61
C ILE A 226 21.70 33.26 -11.02
N HIS A 227 22.51 32.62 -11.87
CA HIS A 227 23.73 33.21 -12.37
C HIS A 227 23.44 34.57 -13.07
N PRO A 228 24.23 35.64 -12.83
CA PRO A 228 23.97 36.96 -13.40
C PRO A 228 23.76 37.01 -14.92
N ALA A 229 24.46 36.13 -15.67
CA ALA A 229 24.29 36.01 -17.11
C ALA A 229 22.84 35.63 -17.53
N ILE A 230 22.15 34.83 -16.72
CA ILE A 230 20.75 34.46 -17.00
C ILE A 230 19.82 35.68 -16.81
N HIS A 231 20.06 36.50 -15.78
CA HIS A 231 19.33 37.75 -15.62
C HIS A 231 19.54 38.69 -16.81
N THR A 232 20.75 38.75 -17.36
CA THR A 232 21.04 39.54 -18.56
C THR A 232 20.26 39.03 -19.77
N LEU A 233 20.17 37.69 -19.97
CA LEU A 233 19.42 37.09 -21.05
C LEU A 233 17.92 37.35 -20.90
N ILE A 234 17.34 37.15 -19.71
CA ILE A 234 15.91 37.43 -19.44
C ILE A 234 15.59 38.92 -19.74
N ASN A 235 16.47 39.84 -19.34
CA ASN A 235 16.26 41.25 -19.59
C ASN A 235 16.36 41.58 -21.09
N PHE A 236 17.31 40.95 -21.80
CA PHE A 236 17.43 41.08 -23.25
C PHE A 236 16.17 40.61 -24.00
N ASP A 237 15.64 39.41 -23.63
CA ASP A 237 14.45 38.87 -24.25
C ASP A 237 13.22 39.77 -23.98
N ARG A 238 13.11 40.32 -22.77
CA ARG A 238 12.00 41.28 -22.45
C ARG A 238 12.05 42.60 -23.21
N GLN A 239 13.23 43.00 -23.66
CA GLN A 239 13.42 44.23 -24.41
C GLN A 239 13.21 44.05 -25.93
N HIS A 240 13.29 42.80 -26.42
CA HIS A 240 13.28 42.52 -27.87
C HIS A 240 12.07 41.67 -28.32
N ASN A 241 11.19 41.25 -27.39
CA ASN A 241 9.87 40.69 -27.64
C ASN A 241 8.78 41.66 -27.20
#